data_a73f5f83113cee4a895d2c0872a79ad8
#
_entry.id   a73f5f83113cee4a895d2c0872a79ad8
#
_cell.length_a   1.000
_cell.length_b   1.000
_cell.length_c   1.000
_cell.angle_alpha   90.00
_cell.angle_beta   90.00
_cell.angle_gamma   90.00
#
_symmetry.space_group_name_H-M   'P 1'
#
loop_
_entity.id
_entity.type
_entity.pdbx_description
1 polymer ?
#
loop_
_entity_poly.entity_id
_entity_poly.type
_entity_poly.pdbx_seq_one_letter_code
_entity_poly.pdbx_strand_id
1 'polypeptide(L)'
;LMTAPTVTASSALPAGTRLGEFEITGVVGEGGFGIVYSARDLSLDRIVAIKEYLPSAFASRNSSGGVEVRSEAHGSTFAAGLSSFINEARMLAKFSHPGLVEVFRFWEGNGTAYMAMRYYRGVTLREMVRTNPEIVSEQWLCETLDPILLALQELHNEKCYHRDIAPDNILVLPNGRSVLMDFGAARRIIGGMTRALTTVLK
;
A
#
# COMPACT_ATOMS: atom_id res chain seq x y z
N LEU A 1 39.23 6.48 -12.85
CA LEU A 1 37.90 6.73 -13.43
C LEU A 1 36.87 6.25 -12.43
N MET A 2 36.29 7.15 -11.65
CA MET A 2 35.20 6.82 -10.70
C MET A 2 33.91 6.81 -11.52
N THR A 3 33.28 5.66 -11.64
CA THR A 3 31.93 5.53 -12.17
C THR A 3 30.96 6.17 -11.18
N ALA A 4 30.27 7.21 -11.63
CA ALA A 4 29.18 7.81 -10.88
C ALA A 4 28.09 6.75 -10.59
N PRO A 5 27.47 6.75 -9.41
CA PRO A 5 26.33 5.85 -9.14
C PRO A 5 25.21 6.18 -10.14
N THR A 6 24.75 5.19 -10.85
CA THR A 6 23.56 5.28 -11.70
C THR A 6 22.38 5.60 -10.79
N VAL A 7 21.95 6.85 -10.78
CA VAL A 7 20.69 7.26 -10.16
C VAL A 7 19.60 6.53 -10.93
N THR A 8 19.07 5.46 -10.36
CA THR A 8 17.84 4.85 -10.87
C THR A 8 16.75 5.92 -10.79
N ALA A 9 16.29 6.37 -11.97
CA ALA A 9 15.21 7.34 -12.03
C ALA A 9 14.02 6.77 -11.23
N SER A 10 13.53 7.55 -10.26
CA SER A 10 12.36 7.15 -9.45
C SER A 10 11.20 6.86 -10.39
N SER A 11 10.55 5.72 -10.21
CA SER A 11 9.33 5.35 -10.95
C SER A 11 8.11 6.14 -10.46
N ALA A 12 8.27 6.99 -9.46
CA ALA A 12 7.20 7.78 -8.88
C ALA A 12 6.74 8.91 -9.83
N LEU A 13 5.45 9.20 -9.78
CA LEU A 13 4.87 10.38 -10.42
C LEU A 13 5.40 11.65 -9.72
N PRO A 14 5.80 12.69 -10.48
CA PRO A 14 6.28 13.93 -9.90
C PRO A 14 5.15 14.69 -9.17
N ALA A 15 5.54 15.50 -8.19
CA ALA A 15 4.62 16.45 -7.54
C ALA A 15 4.00 17.37 -8.60
N GLY A 16 2.72 17.72 -8.42
CA GLY A 16 1.92 18.47 -9.39
C GLY A 16 1.23 17.59 -10.45
N THR A 17 1.56 16.29 -10.54
CA THR A 17 0.83 15.37 -11.44
C THR A 17 -0.63 15.26 -11.00
N ARG A 18 -1.56 15.38 -11.95
CA ARG A 18 -2.99 15.23 -11.72
C ARG A 18 -3.48 13.84 -12.09
N LEU A 19 -4.20 13.23 -11.17
CA LEU A 19 -4.93 11.97 -11.32
C LEU A 19 -6.43 12.24 -11.06
N GLY A 20 -7.13 12.73 -12.10
CA GLY A 20 -8.49 13.23 -11.95
C GLY A 20 -8.56 14.45 -11.03
N GLU A 21 -9.35 14.39 -9.97
CA GLU A 21 -9.47 15.42 -8.94
C GLU A 21 -8.32 15.48 -7.93
N PHE A 22 -7.38 14.55 -7.99
CA PHE A 22 -6.24 14.48 -7.06
C PHE A 22 -4.98 15.07 -7.68
N GLU A 23 -4.26 15.89 -6.92
CA GLU A 23 -2.96 16.42 -7.29
C GLU A 23 -1.88 15.85 -6.36
N ILE A 24 -0.91 15.12 -6.92
CA ILE A 24 0.21 14.53 -6.17
C ILE A 24 1.03 15.65 -5.52
N THR A 25 1.28 15.55 -4.22
CA THR A 25 2.10 16.49 -3.47
C THR A 25 3.46 15.93 -3.07
N GLY A 26 3.62 14.60 -3.06
CA GLY A 26 4.88 13.94 -2.75
C GLY A 26 4.74 12.42 -2.65
N VAL A 27 5.87 11.76 -2.42
CA VAL A 27 5.93 10.31 -2.18
C VAL A 27 5.96 10.07 -0.67
N VAL A 28 5.08 9.20 -0.19
CA VAL A 28 5.02 8.74 1.21
C VAL A 28 5.87 7.48 1.38
N GLY A 29 5.83 6.58 0.40
CA GLY A 29 6.61 5.35 0.41
C GLY A 29 6.63 4.68 -0.95
N GLU A 30 7.73 3.97 -1.23
CA GLU A 30 7.92 3.17 -2.43
C GLU A 30 8.34 1.77 -2.01
N GLY A 31 7.69 0.76 -2.58
CA GLY A 31 7.94 -0.64 -2.28
C GLY A 31 7.89 -1.53 -3.50
N GLY A 32 8.21 -2.81 -3.33
CA GLY A 32 8.23 -3.78 -4.43
C GLY A 32 6.90 -3.98 -5.17
N PHE A 33 5.79 -3.54 -4.58
CA PHE A 33 4.42 -3.76 -5.10
C PHE A 33 3.72 -2.48 -5.56
N GLY A 34 4.30 -1.32 -5.29
CA GLY A 34 3.72 -0.06 -5.69
C GLY A 34 4.27 1.14 -4.93
N ILE A 35 3.65 2.26 -5.17
CA ILE A 35 4.04 3.55 -4.61
C ILE A 35 2.85 4.16 -3.89
N VAL A 36 3.10 4.74 -2.72
CA VAL A 36 2.12 5.51 -1.97
C VAL A 36 2.50 6.98 -2.04
N TYR A 37 1.58 7.80 -2.49
CA TYR A 37 1.72 9.25 -2.58
C TYR A 37 0.89 9.96 -1.52
N SER A 38 1.34 11.12 -1.10
CA SER A 38 0.45 12.16 -0.57
C SER A 38 -0.13 12.95 -1.74
N ALA A 39 -1.41 13.27 -1.67
CA ALA A 39 -2.09 14.05 -2.70
C ALA A 39 -3.12 14.99 -2.07
N ARG A 40 -3.45 16.08 -2.78
CA ARG A 40 -4.55 16.96 -2.44
C ARG A 40 -5.78 16.60 -3.26
N ASP A 41 -6.86 16.29 -2.60
CA ASP A 41 -8.19 16.19 -3.20
C ASP A 41 -8.69 17.62 -3.45
N LEU A 42 -8.69 18.04 -4.70
CA LEU A 42 -9.04 19.41 -5.10
C LEU A 42 -10.53 19.68 -4.99
N SER A 43 -11.37 18.64 -4.98
CA SER A 43 -12.82 18.77 -4.85
C SER A 43 -13.26 19.00 -3.40
N LEU A 44 -12.58 18.34 -2.46
CA LEU A 44 -12.92 18.38 -1.03
C LEU A 44 -11.89 19.15 -0.19
N ASP A 45 -10.85 19.71 -0.83
CA ASP A 45 -9.76 20.47 -0.22
C ASP A 45 -9.14 19.77 1.00
N ARG A 46 -8.78 18.51 0.83
CA ARG A 46 -8.18 17.68 1.89
C ARG A 46 -6.96 16.91 1.39
N ILE A 47 -6.10 16.49 2.32
CA ILE A 47 -4.99 15.59 2.00
C ILE A 47 -5.47 14.14 2.06
N VAL A 48 -5.09 13.38 1.06
CA VAL A 48 -5.35 11.94 0.92
C VAL A 48 -4.05 11.18 0.66
N ALA A 49 -4.04 9.89 0.90
CA ALA A 49 -3.02 8.98 0.39
C ALA A 49 -3.52 8.32 -0.89
N ILE A 50 -2.66 8.19 -1.90
CA ILE A 50 -2.96 7.46 -3.12
C ILE A 50 -1.95 6.32 -3.24
N LYS A 51 -2.45 5.08 -3.24
CA LYS A 51 -1.65 3.89 -3.50
C LYS A 51 -1.79 3.54 -4.98
N GLU A 52 -0.66 3.41 -5.67
CA GLU A 52 -0.56 2.98 -7.07
C GLU A 52 -0.03 1.55 -7.14
N TYR A 53 -0.65 0.70 -7.94
CA TYR A 53 -0.13 -0.63 -8.21
C TYR A 53 0.97 -0.54 -9.26
N LEU A 54 2.23 -0.68 -8.85
CA LEU A 54 3.41 -0.66 -9.71
C LEU A 54 4.45 -1.67 -9.21
N PRO A 55 4.28 -2.96 -9.48
CA PRO A 55 5.22 -3.99 -9.04
C PRO A 55 6.53 -3.87 -9.83
N SER A 56 7.55 -3.30 -9.21
CA SER A 56 8.85 -2.98 -9.84
C SER A 56 9.57 -4.17 -10.47
N ALA A 57 9.29 -5.39 -9.99
CA ALA A 57 9.84 -6.63 -10.58
C ALA A 57 9.27 -6.93 -11.99
N PHE A 58 8.05 -6.48 -12.30
CA PHE A 58 7.32 -6.89 -13.51
C PHE A 58 6.91 -5.71 -14.41
N ALA A 59 6.87 -4.51 -13.85
CA ALA A 59 6.41 -3.32 -14.54
C ALA A 59 7.34 -2.13 -14.35
N SER A 60 7.23 -1.16 -15.21
CA SER A 60 7.96 0.10 -15.15
C SER A 60 7.09 1.22 -15.71
N ARG A 61 7.45 2.47 -15.38
CA ARG A 61 6.80 3.64 -15.96
C ARG A 61 7.44 4.00 -17.29
N ASN A 62 6.62 4.25 -18.29
CA ASN A 62 7.06 4.76 -19.58
C ASN A 62 7.21 6.30 -19.57
N SER A 63 7.71 6.86 -20.67
CA SER A 63 7.96 8.31 -20.82
C SER A 63 6.70 9.17 -20.78
N SER A 64 5.51 8.60 -21.05
CA SER A 64 4.22 9.29 -20.94
C SER A 64 3.58 9.20 -19.55
N GLY A 65 4.25 8.56 -18.59
CA GLY A 65 3.77 8.39 -17.23
C GLY A 65 2.86 7.17 -17.03
N GLY A 66 2.63 6.39 -18.08
CA GLY A 66 1.88 5.12 -18.00
C GLY A 66 2.72 3.96 -17.44
N VAL A 67 2.05 2.94 -16.96
CA VAL A 67 2.68 1.70 -16.48
C VAL A 67 2.67 0.65 -17.58
N GLU A 68 3.82 0.05 -17.84
CA GLU A 68 4.00 -1.00 -18.84
C GLU A 68 4.66 -2.21 -18.22
N VAL A 69 4.22 -3.39 -18.67
CA VAL A 69 4.81 -4.67 -18.26
C VAL A 69 6.17 -4.82 -18.95
N ARG A 70 7.21 -5.19 -18.21
CA ARG A 70 8.60 -5.29 -18.69
C ARG A 70 8.82 -6.35 -19.77
N SER A 71 7.98 -7.40 -19.80
CA SER A 71 8.01 -8.46 -20.83
C SER A 71 6.67 -9.17 -20.89
N GLU A 72 6.35 -9.78 -22.04
CA GLU A 72 5.13 -10.59 -22.23
C GLU A 72 5.01 -11.72 -21.21
N ALA A 73 6.13 -12.33 -20.80
CA ALA A 73 6.17 -13.38 -19.79
C ALA A 73 5.61 -12.93 -18.42
N HIS A 74 5.66 -11.64 -18.11
CA HIS A 74 5.14 -11.08 -16.85
C HIS A 74 3.68 -10.63 -16.95
N GLY A 75 3.07 -10.63 -18.15
CA GLY A 75 1.74 -10.09 -18.39
C GLY A 75 0.67 -10.74 -17.53
N SER A 76 0.65 -12.07 -17.45
CA SER A 76 -0.33 -12.81 -16.63
C SER A 76 -0.16 -12.54 -15.13
N THR A 77 1.08 -12.46 -14.65
CA THR A 77 1.39 -12.17 -13.24
C THR A 77 0.98 -10.74 -12.88
N PHE A 78 1.30 -9.77 -13.74
CA PHE A 78 0.89 -8.38 -13.55
C PHE A 78 -0.64 -8.25 -13.52
N ALA A 79 -1.35 -8.86 -14.46
CA ALA A 79 -2.82 -8.83 -14.51
C ALA A 79 -3.47 -9.47 -13.29
N ALA A 80 -2.94 -10.61 -12.80
CA ALA A 80 -3.42 -11.25 -11.59
C ALA A 80 -3.21 -10.37 -10.34
N GLY A 81 -2.06 -9.72 -10.23
CA GLY A 81 -1.76 -8.79 -9.15
C GLY A 81 -2.63 -7.52 -9.21
N LEU A 82 -2.87 -6.98 -10.41
CA LEU A 82 -3.76 -5.84 -10.63
C LEU A 82 -5.19 -6.17 -10.20
N SER A 83 -5.71 -7.32 -10.63
CA SER A 83 -7.04 -7.81 -10.23
C SER A 83 -7.14 -7.97 -8.71
N SER A 84 -6.09 -8.47 -8.08
CA SER A 84 -6.01 -8.62 -6.63
C SER A 84 -6.02 -7.27 -5.91
N PHE A 85 -5.28 -6.27 -6.41
CA PHE A 85 -5.26 -4.90 -5.89
C PHE A 85 -6.65 -4.23 -5.98
N ILE A 86 -7.35 -4.40 -7.12
CA ILE A 86 -8.70 -3.87 -7.31
C ILE A 86 -9.69 -4.55 -6.35
N ASN A 87 -9.58 -5.87 -6.16
CA ASN A 87 -10.43 -6.61 -5.23
C ASN A 87 -10.18 -6.20 -3.77
N GLU A 88 -8.93 -5.92 -3.41
CA GLU A 88 -8.56 -5.36 -2.11
C GLU A 88 -9.27 -4.02 -1.87
N ALA A 89 -9.18 -3.09 -2.85
CA ALA A 89 -9.83 -1.79 -2.75
C ALA A 89 -11.36 -1.91 -2.62
N ARG A 90 -11.99 -2.78 -3.43
CA ARG A 90 -13.44 -3.05 -3.37
C ARG A 90 -13.87 -3.63 -2.03
N MET A 91 -13.04 -4.48 -1.45
CA MET A 91 -13.32 -5.09 -0.16
C MET A 91 -13.20 -4.05 0.97
N LEU A 92 -12.09 -3.31 1.00
CA LEU A 92 -11.87 -2.26 2.00
C LEU A 92 -12.97 -1.20 1.98
N ALA A 93 -13.45 -0.81 0.81
CA ALA A 93 -14.50 0.19 0.65
C ALA A 93 -15.86 -0.23 1.26
N LYS A 94 -16.04 -1.51 1.63
CA LYS A 94 -17.27 -1.99 2.30
C LYS A 94 -17.24 -1.79 3.81
N PHE A 95 -16.05 -1.58 4.40
CA PHE A 95 -15.88 -1.49 5.83
C PHE A 95 -15.63 -0.04 6.26
N SER A 96 -16.27 0.35 7.36
CA SER A 96 -16.05 1.63 8.02
C SER A 96 -15.77 1.35 9.49
N HIS A 97 -14.51 1.12 9.83
CA HIS A 97 -14.08 0.83 11.20
C HIS A 97 -12.88 1.69 11.58
N PRO A 98 -12.84 2.27 12.81
CA PRO A 98 -11.74 3.16 13.22
C PRO A 98 -10.35 2.52 13.19
N GLY A 99 -10.26 1.20 13.32
CA GLY A 99 -9.03 0.41 13.26
C GLY A 99 -8.67 -0.07 11.86
N LEU A 100 -9.42 0.29 10.81
CA LEU A 100 -9.12 -0.04 9.42
C LEU A 100 -8.82 1.21 8.60
N VAL A 101 -7.99 1.07 7.57
CA VAL A 101 -7.78 2.12 6.58
C VAL A 101 -9.10 2.43 5.87
N GLU A 102 -9.44 3.70 5.79
CA GLU A 102 -10.65 4.19 5.10
C GLU A 102 -10.34 4.47 3.63
N VAL A 103 -10.96 3.70 2.72
CA VAL A 103 -10.85 3.86 1.27
C VAL A 103 -11.96 4.76 0.77
N PHE A 104 -11.60 5.83 0.06
CA PHE A 104 -12.54 6.79 -0.51
C PHE A 104 -12.94 6.44 -1.94
N ARG A 105 -11.96 6.01 -2.75
CA ARG A 105 -12.16 5.74 -4.17
C ARG A 105 -11.07 4.82 -4.69
N PHE A 106 -11.38 4.05 -5.74
CA PHE A 106 -10.40 3.37 -6.57
C PHE A 106 -10.78 3.56 -8.05
N TRP A 107 -9.77 3.51 -8.92
CA TRP A 107 -9.98 3.59 -10.37
C TRP A 107 -8.82 2.95 -11.11
N GLU A 108 -9.07 2.58 -12.36
CA GLU A 108 -8.05 2.12 -13.31
C GLU A 108 -7.68 3.27 -14.24
N GLY A 109 -6.41 3.38 -14.59
CA GLY A 109 -5.89 4.39 -15.50
C GLY A 109 -4.39 4.23 -15.70
N ASN A 110 -3.85 4.81 -16.75
CA ASN A 110 -2.42 4.82 -17.05
C ASN A 110 -1.78 3.42 -17.07
N GLY A 111 -2.52 2.37 -17.47
CA GLY A 111 -2.03 0.98 -17.48
C GLY A 111 -1.94 0.32 -16.11
N THR A 112 -2.51 0.92 -15.06
CA THR A 112 -2.50 0.42 -13.69
C THR A 112 -3.80 0.74 -12.95
N ALA A 113 -3.81 0.61 -11.63
CA ALA A 113 -4.90 1.03 -10.76
C ALA A 113 -4.39 1.85 -9.58
N TYR A 114 -5.27 2.70 -9.09
CA TYR A 114 -5.05 3.61 -7.98
C TYR A 114 -6.13 3.43 -6.92
N MET A 115 -5.76 3.65 -5.66
CA MET A 115 -6.68 3.64 -4.52
C MET A 115 -6.42 4.89 -3.68
N ALA A 116 -7.42 5.79 -3.61
CA ALA A 116 -7.39 6.95 -2.73
C ALA A 116 -7.97 6.57 -1.37
N MET A 117 -7.26 6.90 -0.31
CA MET A 117 -7.60 6.56 1.07
C MET A 117 -7.27 7.71 2.01
N ARG A 118 -7.77 7.63 3.22
CA ARG A 118 -7.42 8.61 4.26
C ARG A 118 -5.91 8.65 4.47
N TYR A 119 -5.37 9.87 4.51
CA TYR A 119 -3.99 10.08 4.89
C TYR A 119 -3.87 10.07 6.42
N TYR A 120 -3.10 9.13 6.94
CA TYR A 120 -2.83 9.02 8.37
C TYR A 120 -1.42 9.51 8.68
N ARG A 121 -1.31 10.43 9.64
CA ARG A 121 -0.02 10.83 10.20
C ARG A 121 0.28 9.90 11.35
N GLY A 122 1.21 8.99 11.16
CA GLY A 122 1.59 7.99 12.16
C GLY A 122 2.90 7.32 11.77
N VAL A 123 3.37 6.44 12.63
CA VAL A 123 4.52 5.57 12.39
C VAL A 123 4.08 4.12 12.45
N THR A 124 4.79 3.22 11.80
CA THR A 124 4.45 1.80 11.89
C THR A 124 4.69 1.27 13.30
N LEU A 125 3.94 0.26 13.70
CA LEU A 125 4.15 -0.42 15.00
C LEU A 125 5.59 -0.93 15.12
N ARG A 126 6.17 -1.44 14.01
CA ARG A 126 7.59 -1.84 13.98
C ARG A 126 8.51 -0.68 14.33
N GLU A 127 8.31 0.46 13.68
CA GLU A 127 9.13 1.65 13.91
C GLU A 127 8.95 2.18 15.34
N MET A 128 7.71 2.23 15.82
CA MET A 128 7.40 2.66 17.20
C MET A 128 8.14 1.82 18.23
N VAL A 129 8.05 0.49 18.14
CA VAL A 129 8.73 -0.44 19.07
C VAL A 129 10.26 -0.32 18.96
N ARG A 130 10.78 -0.11 17.75
CA ARG A 130 12.21 0.04 17.53
C ARG A 130 12.79 1.33 18.11
N THR A 131 12.05 2.44 17.96
CA THR A 131 12.54 3.77 18.38
C THR A 131 12.22 4.11 19.84
N ASN A 132 11.20 3.49 20.42
CA ASN A 132 10.72 3.77 21.77
C ASN A 132 10.44 2.45 22.52
N PRO A 133 11.44 1.58 22.72
CA PRO A 133 11.22 0.28 23.37
C PRO A 133 10.70 0.39 24.82
N GLU A 134 10.95 1.52 25.48
CA GLU A 134 10.55 1.79 26.87
C GLU A 134 9.03 1.96 27.03
N ILE A 135 8.28 2.29 25.97
CA ILE A 135 6.82 2.41 26.06
C ILE A 135 6.12 1.05 25.99
N VAL A 136 6.85 0.00 25.57
CA VAL A 136 6.27 -1.32 25.31
C VAL A 136 5.98 -2.00 26.65
N SER A 137 4.74 -1.91 27.07
CA SER A 137 4.18 -2.61 28.22
C SER A 137 2.98 -3.46 27.78
N GLU A 138 2.56 -4.39 28.64
CA GLU A 138 1.33 -5.16 28.36
C GLU A 138 0.13 -4.25 28.15
N GLN A 139 -0.04 -3.25 29.01
CA GLN A 139 -1.12 -2.29 28.88
C GLN A 139 -1.06 -1.56 27.53
N TRP A 140 0.11 -1.01 27.16
CA TRP A 140 0.26 -0.31 25.89
C TRP A 140 -0.01 -1.21 24.69
N LEU A 141 0.42 -2.49 24.75
CA LEU A 141 0.12 -3.46 23.69
C LEU A 141 -1.38 -3.73 23.56
N CYS A 142 -2.08 -3.91 24.69
CA CYS A 142 -3.54 -4.08 24.67
C CYS A 142 -4.22 -2.84 24.06
N GLU A 143 -3.92 -1.65 24.54
CA GLU A 143 -4.47 -0.40 24.03
C GLU A 143 -4.23 -0.21 22.52
N THR A 144 -3.05 -0.64 22.04
CA THR A 144 -2.66 -0.54 20.62
C THR A 144 -3.34 -1.61 19.77
N LEU A 145 -3.47 -2.83 20.26
CA LEU A 145 -3.96 -3.97 19.46
C LEU A 145 -5.47 -4.17 19.55
N ASP A 146 -6.13 -3.78 20.64
CA ASP A 146 -7.59 -3.94 20.79
C ASP A 146 -8.39 -3.34 19.63
N PRO A 147 -8.12 -2.12 19.12
CA PRO A 147 -8.82 -1.58 17.96
C PRO A 147 -8.61 -2.43 16.69
N ILE A 148 -7.42 -3.03 16.55
CA ILE A 148 -7.10 -3.91 15.42
C ILE A 148 -7.85 -5.25 15.55
N LEU A 149 -7.91 -5.82 16.73
CA LEU A 149 -8.65 -7.07 16.98
C LEU A 149 -10.15 -6.89 16.73
N LEU A 150 -10.74 -5.78 17.15
CA LEU A 150 -12.14 -5.44 16.84
C LEU A 150 -12.37 -5.29 15.34
N ALA A 151 -11.45 -4.61 14.65
CA ALA A 151 -11.50 -4.48 13.19
C ALA A 151 -11.41 -5.84 12.48
N LEU A 152 -10.52 -6.73 12.95
CA LEU A 152 -10.41 -8.09 12.43
C LEU A 152 -11.64 -8.93 12.71
N GLN A 153 -12.29 -8.76 13.85
CA GLN A 153 -13.55 -9.43 14.17
C GLN A 153 -14.65 -9.03 13.18
N GLU A 154 -14.78 -7.74 12.85
CA GLU A 154 -15.74 -7.27 11.85
C GLU A 154 -15.46 -7.86 10.48
N LEU A 155 -14.19 -7.87 10.03
CA LEU A 155 -13.78 -8.52 8.79
C LEU A 155 -14.13 -10.01 8.77
N HIS A 156 -13.82 -10.73 9.85
CA HIS A 156 -14.05 -12.19 9.94
C HIS A 156 -15.53 -12.55 9.96
N ASN A 157 -16.39 -11.73 10.54
CA ASN A 157 -17.83 -11.89 10.49
C ASN A 157 -18.36 -11.91 9.04
N GLU A 158 -17.74 -11.09 8.17
CA GLU A 158 -18.03 -11.02 6.73
C GLU A 158 -17.19 -12.04 5.91
N LYS A 159 -16.52 -13.00 6.58
CA LYS A 159 -15.63 -14.01 5.97
C LYS A 159 -14.48 -13.41 5.17
N CYS A 160 -14.10 -12.18 5.50
CA CYS A 160 -12.96 -11.49 4.96
C CYS A 160 -11.74 -11.69 5.85
N TYR A 161 -10.61 -12.00 5.26
CA TYR A 161 -9.35 -12.21 6.00
C TYR A 161 -8.27 -11.26 5.48
N HIS A 162 -7.60 -10.57 6.40
CA HIS A 162 -6.55 -9.61 6.06
C HIS A 162 -5.32 -10.27 5.40
N ARG A 163 -4.91 -11.42 5.89
CA ARG A 163 -3.85 -12.29 5.35
C ARG A 163 -2.43 -11.71 5.38
N ASP A 164 -2.22 -10.50 5.87
CA ASP A 164 -0.89 -9.85 5.98
C ASP A 164 -0.80 -8.98 7.23
N ILE A 165 -1.23 -9.53 8.37
CA ILE A 165 -1.10 -8.84 9.66
C ILE A 165 0.37 -8.87 10.05
N ALA A 166 0.98 -7.68 10.10
CA ALA A 166 2.38 -7.50 10.46
C ALA A 166 2.56 -6.12 11.12
N PRO A 167 3.59 -5.94 11.96
CA PRO A 167 3.86 -4.64 12.59
C PRO A 167 4.13 -3.50 11.59
N ASP A 168 4.53 -3.83 10.35
CA ASP A 168 4.71 -2.85 9.27
C ASP A 168 3.38 -2.36 8.69
N ASN A 169 2.31 -3.14 8.83
CA ASN A 169 0.99 -2.84 8.32
C ASN A 169 0.05 -2.26 9.39
N ILE A 170 0.55 -1.96 10.57
CA ILE A 170 -0.18 -1.29 11.65
C ILE A 170 0.45 0.08 11.87
N LEU A 171 -0.32 1.16 11.66
CA LEU A 171 0.09 2.52 12.01
C LEU A 171 -0.36 2.85 13.42
N VAL A 172 0.55 3.42 14.20
CA VAL A 172 0.27 4.04 15.50
C VAL A 172 0.21 5.55 15.30
N LEU A 173 -0.92 6.15 15.62
CA LEU A 173 -1.18 7.56 15.44
C LEU A 173 -0.74 8.36 16.68
N PRO A 174 -0.49 9.69 16.57
CA PRO A 174 -0.08 10.52 17.70
C PRO A 174 -1.06 10.55 18.89
N ASN A 175 -2.32 10.23 18.65
CA ASN A 175 -3.36 10.13 19.70
C ASN A 175 -3.45 8.72 20.33
N GLY A 176 -2.50 7.84 20.07
CA GLY A 176 -2.45 6.46 20.56
C GLY A 176 -3.34 5.46 19.83
N ARG A 177 -4.17 5.90 18.89
CA ARG A 177 -5.00 4.98 18.07
C ARG A 177 -4.15 4.23 17.08
N SER A 178 -4.54 3.01 16.75
CA SER A 178 -3.91 2.20 15.73
C SER A 178 -4.85 1.96 14.54
N VAL A 179 -4.26 1.82 13.35
CA VAL A 179 -4.98 1.58 12.09
C VAL A 179 -4.27 0.47 11.33
N LEU A 180 -5.02 -0.55 10.96
CA LEU A 180 -4.55 -1.64 10.10
C LEU A 180 -4.62 -1.19 8.65
N MET A 181 -3.46 -1.22 7.99
CA MET A 181 -3.27 -0.86 6.59
C MET A 181 -3.24 -2.12 5.72
N ASP A 182 -3.10 -1.97 4.45
CA ASP A 182 -2.73 -2.95 3.43
C ASP A 182 -3.15 -4.42 3.63
N PHE A 183 -4.17 -4.84 2.91
CA PHE A 183 -4.52 -6.26 2.74
C PHE A 183 -3.52 -6.92 1.78
N GLY A 184 -2.78 -7.91 2.24
CA GLY A 184 -1.67 -8.53 1.50
C GLY A 184 -2.05 -9.44 0.34
N ALA A 185 -3.24 -9.32 -0.25
CA ALA A 185 -3.70 -10.21 -1.31
C ALA A 185 -2.80 -10.14 -2.57
N ALA A 186 -2.40 -8.93 -3.00
CA ALA A 186 -1.51 -8.76 -4.15
C ALA A 186 -0.09 -9.30 -3.89
N ARG A 187 0.43 -9.10 -2.67
CA ARG A 187 1.75 -9.62 -2.27
C ARG A 187 1.84 -11.14 -2.37
N ARG A 188 0.77 -11.87 -2.04
CA ARG A 188 0.79 -13.35 -2.05
C ARG A 188 0.85 -13.95 -3.44
N ILE A 189 0.14 -13.38 -4.41
CA ILE A 189 0.19 -13.85 -5.79
C ILE A 189 1.61 -13.71 -6.32
N ILE A 190 2.21 -12.53 -6.15
CA ILE A 190 3.57 -12.23 -6.62
C ILE A 190 4.62 -13.03 -5.81
N GLY A 191 4.53 -13.05 -4.49
CA GLY A 191 5.47 -13.79 -3.63
C GLY A 191 5.39 -15.31 -3.79
N GLY A 192 4.21 -15.87 -4.05
CA GLY A 192 4.03 -17.28 -4.39
C GLY A 192 4.71 -17.68 -5.70
N MET A 193 4.62 -16.85 -6.72
CA MET A 193 5.26 -17.09 -8.01
C MET A 193 6.78 -16.93 -7.96
N THR A 194 7.28 -15.96 -7.20
CA THR A 194 8.73 -15.78 -7.00
C THR A 194 9.34 -16.99 -6.27
N ARG A 195 8.65 -17.57 -5.29
CA ARG A 195 9.09 -18.82 -4.64
C ARG A 195 9.05 -20.02 -5.58
N ALA A 196 8.02 -20.13 -6.42
CA ALA A 196 7.92 -21.20 -7.42
C ALA A 196 9.06 -21.13 -8.44
N LEU A 197 9.41 -19.93 -8.93
CA LEU A 197 10.53 -19.72 -9.84
C LEU A 197 11.89 -20.05 -9.19
N THR A 198 12.07 -19.72 -7.91
CA THR A 198 13.33 -20.05 -7.19
C THR A 198 13.46 -21.54 -6.92
N THR A 199 12.35 -22.28 -6.84
CA THR A 199 12.36 -23.75 -6.63
C THR A 199 12.59 -24.52 -7.93
N VAL A 200 12.24 -23.93 -9.07
CA VAL A 200 12.46 -24.54 -10.41
C VAL A 200 13.89 -24.32 -10.92
N LEU A 201 14.64 -23.37 -10.34
CA LEU A 201 16.02 -23.05 -10.72
C LEU A 201 17.07 -23.68 -9.77
N LYS A 202 16.70 -24.65 -8.95
CA LYS A 202 17.57 -25.55 -8.21
C LYS A 202 17.44 -26.98 -8.80
#